data_da2a311e991f0cd281ab43cafa284522
#
_entry.id   da2a311e991f0cd281ab43cafa284522
#
_cell.length_a   1.000
_cell.length_b   1.000
_cell.length_c   1.000
_cell.angle_alpha   90.00
_cell.angle_beta   90.00
_cell.angle_gamma   90.00
#
_symmetry.space_group_name_H-M   'P 1'
#
loop_
_entity.id
_entity.type
_entity.pdbx_description
1 polymer ?
#
loop_
_entity_poly.entity_id
_entity_poly.type
_entity_poly.pdbx_seq_one_letter_code
_entity_poly.pdbx_strand_id
1 'polypeptide(L)'
;VLSSGKTEGKTVKKVKGQMSESLFLGLLLALAGGFFDAYTYLCRGGVFANAETGNIVLLGAHLAEGDLEKALRYLLPIVAFAFGVLSAELVKRRFKSRQNRDINIHWRQIVVLGEMVLVAIAALLPQSANAMVNIIISFVCAMQVETFRKVRGSAFATTMCTGNLRSGTEQLVIW
;
A
#
# COMPACT_ATOMS: atom_id res chain seq x y z
N VAL A 1 7.12 58.76 -23.68
CA VAL A 1 5.93 57.92 -23.46
C VAL A 1 6.42 56.64 -22.78
N LEU A 2 6.28 56.62 -21.45
CA LEU A 2 6.65 55.46 -20.61
C LEU A 2 5.48 54.52 -20.54
N SER A 3 5.63 53.29 -21.07
CA SER A 3 4.68 52.20 -20.94
C SER A 3 4.91 51.52 -19.59
N SER A 4 3.93 51.64 -18.69
CA SER A 4 3.84 50.99 -17.39
C SER A 4 3.48 49.49 -17.63
N GLY A 5 4.47 48.62 -17.44
CA GLY A 5 4.24 47.17 -17.40
C GLY A 5 3.58 46.75 -16.07
N LYS A 6 2.30 46.39 -16.09
CA LYS A 6 1.61 45.74 -15.00
C LYS A 6 2.17 44.33 -14.77
N THR A 7 2.89 44.15 -13.69
CA THR A 7 3.23 42.84 -13.15
C THR A 7 1.95 42.19 -12.56
N GLU A 8 1.37 41.28 -13.32
CA GLU A 8 0.28 40.41 -12.82
C GLU A 8 0.89 39.46 -11.75
N GLY A 9 0.55 39.71 -10.51
CA GLY A 9 0.81 38.82 -9.40
C GLY A 9 0.07 37.51 -9.60
N LYS A 10 0.77 36.44 -10.03
CA LYS A 10 0.24 35.09 -9.98
C LYS A 10 -0.02 34.71 -8.50
N THR A 11 -1.26 34.81 -8.08
CA THR A 11 -1.75 34.24 -6.83
C THR A 11 -1.52 32.73 -6.89
N VAL A 12 -0.52 32.25 -6.15
CA VAL A 12 -0.30 30.82 -5.93
C VAL A 12 -1.52 30.29 -5.17
N LYS A 13 -2.46 29.65 -5.87
CA LYS A 13 -3.56 28.91 -5.26
C LYS A 13 -2.97 27.85 -4.35
N LYS A 14 -3.07 28.07 -3.03
CA LYS A 14 -2.74 27.07 -2.01
C LYS A 14 -3.65 25.85 -2.28
N VAL A 15 -3.11 24.82 -2.92
CA VAL A 15 -3.82 23.55 -3.12
C VAL A 15 -4.07 22.99 -1.72
N LYS A 16 -5.32 23.00 -1.26
CA LYS A 16 -5.73 22.29 -0.04
C LYS A 16 -5.39 20.83 -0.24
N GLY A 17 -4.35 20.34 0.42
CA GLY A 17 -3.96 18.94 0.36
C GLY A 17 -5.13 18.06 0.82
N GLN A 18 -5.45 17.01 0.06
CA GLN A 18 -6.47 16.05 0.48
C GLN A 18 -6.01 15.37 1.77
N MET A 19 -6.92 15.18 2.73
CA MET A 19 -6.61 14.48 4.01
C MET A 19 -5.99 13.11 3.77
N SER A 20 -6.37 12.43 2.69
CA SER A 20 -5.82 11.13 2.26
C SER A 20 -4.36 11.19 1.78
N GLU A 21 -3.76 12.37 1.66
CA GLU A 21 -2.35 12.59 1.31
C GLU A 21 -1.59 13.26 2.47
N SER A 22 -2.13 13.19 3.70
CA SER A 22 -1.46 13.75 4.88
C SER A 22 -0.26 12.91 5.29
N LEU A 23 0.80 13.57 5.79
CA LEU A 23 1.98 12.88 6.32
C LEU A 23 1.62 11.96 7.49
N PHE A 24 0.69 12.40 8.36
CA PHE A 24 0.24 11.62 9.51
C PHE A 24 -0.39 10.30 9.08
N LEU A 25 -1.29 10.34 8.10
CA LEU A 25 -1.88 9.11 7.54
C LEU A 25 -0.80 8.22 6.91
N GLY A 26 0.13 8.79 6.15
CA GLY A 26 1.26 8.05 5.58
C GLY A 26 2.09 7.32 6.63
N LEU A 27 2.40 7.97 7.76
CA LEU A 27 3.11 7.36 8.88
C LEU A 27 2.31 6.21 9.52
N LEU A 28 1.01 6.41 9.77
CA LEU A 28 0.15 5.34 10.31
C LEU A 28 0.09 4.12 9.39
N LEU A 29 -0.03 4.34 8.08
CA LEU A 29 -0.06 3.26 7.10
C LEU A 29 1.30 2.54 7.01
N ALA A 30 2.41 3.27 7.10
CA ALA A 30 3.74 2.66 7.14
C ALA A 30 3.96 1.81 8.39
N LEU A 31 3.50 2.29 9.56
CA LEU A 31 3.53 1.52 10.80
C LEU A 31 2.67 0.26 10.71
N ALA A 32 1.46 0.36 10.15
CA ALA A 32 0.58 -0.79 9.95
C ALA A 32 1.22 -1.82 8.99
N GLY A 33 1.81 -1.38 7.88
CA GLY A 33 2.51 -2.25 6.93
C GLY A 33 3.69 -2.99 7.57
N GLY A 34 4.52 -2.29 8.34
CA GLY A 34 5.62 -2.89 9.09
C GLY A 34 5.14 -3.87 10.18
N PHE A 35 4.04 -3.54 10.85
CA PHE A 35 3.40 -4.44 11.82
C PHE A 35 2.90 -5.73 11.15
N PHE A 36 2.25 -5.63 10.00
CA PHE A 36 1.77 -6.80 9.26
C PHE A 36 2.91 -7.70 8.81
N ASP A 37 4.02 -7.14 8.31
CA ASP A 37 5.21 -7.93 7.98
C ASP A 37 5.78 -8.64 9.20
N ALA A 38 5.97 -7.92 10.31
CA ALA A 38 6.47 -8.52 11.55
C ALA A 38 5.53 -9.62 12.09
N TYR A 39 4.22 -9.37 12.08
CA TYR A 39 3.22 -10.33 12.54
C TYR A 39 3.21 -11.59 11.68
N THR A 40 3.15 -11.46 10.36
CA THR A 40 3.09 -12.64 9.48
C THR A 40 4.41 -13.41 9.50
N TYR A 41 5.53 -12.71 9.55
CA TYR A 41 6.84 -13.36 9.61
C TYR A 41 7.07 -14.08 10.95
N LEU A 42 6.82 -13.43 12.09
CA LEU A 42 7.10 -13.98 13.41
C LEU A 42 6.03 -14.97 13.90
N CYS A 43 4.76 -14.72 13.57
CA CYS A 43 3.64 -15.44 14.15
C CYS A 43 2.87 -16.33 13.15
N ARG A 44 3.10 -16.20 11.84
CA ARG A 44 2.30 -16.89 10.81
C ARG A 44 3.14 -17.68 9.80
N GLY A 45 4.30 -18.18 10.22
CA GLY A 45 5.07 -19.14 9.44
C GLY A 45 6.15 -18.56 8.52
N GLY A 46 6.71 -17.39 8.84
CA GLY A 46 7.90 -16.86 8.17
C GLY A 46 7.67 -16.27 6.79
N VAL A 47 6.47 -15.75 6.54
CA VAL A 47 6.07 -15.15 5.25
C VAL A 47 5.90 -13.65 5.45
N PHE A 48 6.34 -12.84 4.49
CA PHE A 48 6.08 -11.41 4.49
C PHE A 48 4.71 -11.11 3.88
N ALA A 49 3.94 -10.23 4.50
CA ALA A 49 2.64 -9.83 3.96
C ALA A 49 2.76 -8.69 2.94
N ASN A 50 3.87 -7.96 2.96
CA ASN A 50 4.04 -6.70 2.28
C ASN A 50 5.41 -6.58 1.58
N ALA A 51 6.45 -7.17 2.16
CA ALA A 51 7.79 -7.22 1.59
C ALA A 51 7.90 -8.37 0.56
N GLU A 52 7.14 -8.29 -0.55
CA GLU A 52 7.03 -9.34 -1.56
C GLU A 52 8.38 -9.71 -2.21
N THR A 53 9.34 -8.80 -2.21
CA THR A 53 10.73 -9.10 -2.64
C THR A 53 11.33 -10.22 -1.78
N GLY A 54 11.06 -10.23 -0.46
CA GLY A 54 11.49 -11.31 0.44
C GLY A 54 10.84 -12.64 0.06
N ASN A 55 9.53 -12.63 -0.19
CA ASN A 55 8.81 -13.82 -0.62
C ASN A 55 9.32 -14.36 -1.95
N ILE A 56 9.64 -13.50 -2.93
CA ILE A 56 10.20 -13.89 -4.22
C ILE A 56 11.57 -14.57 -4.06
N VAL A 57 12.44 -14.02 -3.18
CA VAL A 57 13.75 -14.63 -2.90
C VAL A 57 13.59 -16.00 -2.25
N LEU A 58 12.72 -16.14 -1.25
CA LEU A 58 12.47 -17.39 -0.54
C LEU A 58 11.79 -18.42 -1.44
N LEU A 59 10.87 -17.99 -2.31
CA LEU A 59 10.30 -18.83 -3.38
C LEU A 59 11.40 -19.42 -4.26
N GLY A 60 12.30 -18.57 -4.77
CA GLY A 60 13.42 -19.02 -5.63
C GLY A 60 14.36 -19.98 -4.92
N ALA A 61 14.70 -19.72 -3.65
CA ALA A 61 15.56 -20.60 -2.85
C ALA A 61 14.94 -22.01 -2.69
N HIS A 62 13.66 -22.09 -2.29
CA HIS A 62 12.99 -23.38 -2.10
C HIS A 62 12.71 -24.13 -3.41
N LEU A 63 12.51 -23.42 -4.51
CA LEU A 63 12.44 -24.06 -5.84
C LEU A 63 13.78 -24.69 -6.22
N ALA A 64 14.91 -24.03 -5.92
CA ALA A 64 16.24 -24.58 -6.18
C ALA A 64 16.57 -25.80 -5.30
N GLU A 65 16.01 -25.83 -4.08
CA GLU A 65 16.10 -26.97 -3.16
C GLU A 65 15.16 -28.13 -3.53
N GLY A 66 14.21 -27.92 -4.46
CA GLY A 66 13.19 -28.90 -4.84
C GLY A 66 12.03 -29.01 -3.83
N ASP A 67 11.93 -28.09 -2.87
CA ASP A 67 10.88 -28.08 -1.84
C ASP A 67 9.65 -27.29 -2.31
N LEU A 68 8.81 -27.96 -3.09
CA LEU A 68 7.61 -27.34 -3.68
C LEU A 68 6.57 -26.92 -2.63
N GLU A 69 6.51 -27.60 -1.50
CA GLU A 69 5.55 -27.24 -0.43
C GLU A 69 5.91 -25.88 0.17
N LYS A 70 7.18 -25.67 0.51
CA LYS A 70 7.64 -24.37 1.01
C LYS A 70 7.59 -23.31 -0.08
N ALA A 71 7.94 -23.65 -1.33
CA ALA A 71 7.83 -22.73 -2.46
C ALA A 71 6.40 -22.18 -2.62
N LEU A 72 5.38 -23.04 -2.55
CA LEU A 72 3.98 -22.62 -2.61
C LEU A 72 3.58 -21.69 -1.46
N ARG A 73 4.15 -21.87 -0.27
CA ARG A 73 3.90 -20.99 0.88
C ARG A 73 4.26 -19.52 0.59
N TYR A 74 5.27 -19.27 -0.22
CA TYR A 74 5.69 -17.92 -0.62
C TYR A 74 4.98 -17.45 -1.90
N LEU A 75 4.64 -18.35 -2.80
CA LEU A 75 3.94 -18.01 -4.04
C LEU A 75 2.54 -17.47 -3.78
N LEU A 76 1.78 -18.08 -2.86
CA LEU A 76 0.38 -17.71 -2.59
C LEU A 76 0.21 -16.25 -2.14
N PRO A 77 1.01 -15.70 -1.21
CA PRO A 77 0.98 -14.28 -0.85
C PRO A 77 1.30 -13.36 -2.02
N ILE A 78 2.31 -13.69 -2.85
CA ILE A 78 2.68 -12.91 -4.05
C ILE A 78 1.48 -12.80 -5.00
N VAL A 79 0.82 -13.93 -5.26
CA VAL A 79 -0.39 -13.95 -6.12
C VAL A 79 -1.53 -13.14 -5.48
N ALA A 80 -1.75 -13.30 -4.18
CA ALA A 80 -2.76 -12.53 -3.44
C ALA A 80 -2.49 -11.02 -3.49
N PHE A 81 -1.22 -10.62 -3.35
CA PHE A 81 -0.81 -9.23 -3.49
C PHE A 81 -1.14 -8.68 -4.89
N ALA A 82 -0.82 -9.41 -5.96
CA ALA A 82 -1.18 -9.01 -7.32
C ALA A 82 -2.70 -8.83 -7.50
N PHE A 83 -3.50 -9.75 -6.95
CA PHE A 83 -4.95 -9.62 -6.96
C PHE A 83 -5.45 -8.43 -6.13
N GLY A 84 -4.79 -8.10 -5.02
CA GLY A 84 -5.11 -6.91 -4.22
C GLY A 84 -4.92 -5.61 -5.00
N VAL A 85 -3.78 -5.48 -5.72
CA VAL A 85 -3.51 -4.33 -6.61
C VAL A 85 -4.60 -4.22 -7.69
N LEU A 86 -4.92 -5.33 -8.36
CA LEU A 86 -5.97 -5.37 -9.39
C LEU A 86 -7.33 -4.94 -8.84
N SER A 87 -7.69 -5.45 -7.65
CA SER A 87 -8.95 -5.13 -6.99
C SER A 87 -9.07 -3.65 -6.65
N ALA A 88 -8.02 -3.05 -6.08
CA ALA A 88 -7.98 -1.63 -5.76
C ALA A 88 -8.11 -0.75 -7.01
N GLU A 89 -7.43 -1.09 -8.10
CA GLU A 89 -7.52 -0.35 -9.36
C GLU A 89 -8.91 -0.50 -10.01
N LEU A 90 -9.53 -1.68 -9.95
CA LEU A 90 -10.89 -1.89 -10.45
C LEU A 90 -11.92 -1.07 -9.65
N VAL A 91 -11.82 -1.06 -8.32
CA VAL A 91 -12.66 -0.22 -7.46
C VAL A 91 -12.50 1.25 -7.84
N LYS A 92 -11.27 1.74 -7.93
CA LYS A 92 -10.95 3.11 -8.30
C LYS A 92 -11.55 3.48 -9.67
N ARG A 93 -11.41 2.63 -10.70
CA ARG A 93 -11.99 2.85 -12.04
C ARG A 93 -13.50 2.89 -12.01
N ARG A 94 -14.15 1.97 -11.31
CA ARG A 94 -15.63 1.94 -11.17
C ARG A 94 -16.16 3.20 -10.52
N PHE A 95 -15.51 3.68 -9.46
CA PHE A 95 -15.94 4.89 -8.76
C PHE A 95 -15.64 6.17 -9.56
N LYS A 96 -14.49 6.25 -10.24
CA LYS A 96 -14.15 7.40 -11.09
C LYS A 96 -15.11 7.57 -12.27
N SER A 97 -15.60 6.46 -12.82
CA SER A 97 -16.61 6.46 -13.91
C SER A 97 -18.01 6.88 -13.42
N ARG A 98 -18.30 6.79 -12.11
CA ARG A 98 -19.62 7.13 -11.52
C ARG A 98 -19.68 8.49 -10.83
N GLN A 99 -18.65 9.33 -10.95
CA GLN A 99 -18.52 10.61 -10.21
C GLN A 99 -19.60 11.66 -10.54
N ASN A 100 -20.60 11.35 -11.37
CA ASN A 100 -21.77 12.21 -11.67
C ASN A 100 -23.00 11.91 -10.79
N ARG A 101 -22.90 11.15 -9.71
CA ARG A 101 -24.01 10.90 -8.79
C ARG A 101 -23.63 11.37 -7.39
N ASP A 102 -24.57 12.05 -6.73
CA ASP A 102 -24.52 12.73 -5.42
C ASP A 102 -24.13 11.86 -4.19
N ILE A 103 -23.23 10.91 -4.34
CA ILE A 103 -22.80 10.08 -3.24
C ILE A 103 -21.47 10.64 -2.73
N ASN A 104 -21.50 11.28 -1.57
CA ASN A 104 -20.34 11.87 -0.87
C ASN A 104 -19.33 10.85 -0.32
N ILE A 105 -19.47 9.56 -0.63
CA ILE A 105 -18.55 8.52 -0.16
C ILE A 105 -17.38 8.40 -1.14
N HIS A 106 -16.19 8.72 -0.66
CA HIS A 106 -14.97 8.58 -1.45
C HIS A 106 -14.58 7.10 -1.56
N TRP A 107 -14.22 6.63 -2.76
CA TRP A 107 -13.84 5.24 -3.03
C TRP A 107 -12.77 4.68 -2.06
N ARG A 108 -11.84 5.52 -1.59
CA ARG A 108 -10.83 5.16 -0.59
C ARG A 108 -11.43 4.72 0.74
N GLN A 109 -12.55 5.29 1.16
CA GLN A 109 -13.25 4.91 2.39
C GLN A 109 -13.83 3.49 2.29
N ILE A 110 -14.35 3.14 1.12
CA ILE A 110 -14.88 1.79 0.87
C ILE A 110 -13.74 0.77 0.91
N VAL A 111 -12.59 1.08 0.30
CA VAL A 111 -11.41 0.21 0.34
C VAL A 111 -10.97 0.00 1.79
N VAL A 112 -10.79 1.07 2.56
CA VAL A 112 -10.37 0.97 3.98
C VAL A 112 -11.36 0.17 4.80
N LEU A 113 -12.66 0.34 4.58
CA LEU A 113 -13.67 -0.47 5.28
C LEU A 113 -13.54 -1.95 4.93
N GLY A 114 -13.33 -2.29 3.66
CA GLY A 114 -13.07 -3.65 3.22
C GLY A 114 -11.79 -4.24 3.85
N GLU A 115 -10.71 -3.45 3.88
CA GLU A 115 -9.45 -3.81 4.56
C GLU A 115 -9.67 -4.12 6.05
N MET A 116 -10.40 -3.25 6.76
CA MET A 116 -10.71 -3.46 8.18
C MET A 116 -11.47 -4.76 8.43
N VAL A 117 -12.46 -5.08 7.60
CA VAL A 117 -13.23 -6.34 7.69
C VAL A 117 -12.32 -7.54 7.45
N LEU A 118 -11.47 -7.50 6.42
CA LEU A 118 -10.55 -8.59 6.10
C LEU A 118 -9.51 -8.81 7.21
N VAL A 119 -8.95 -7.74 7.77
CA VAL A 119 -8.01 -7.82 8.91
C VAL A 119 -8.70 -8.40 10.14
N ALA A 120 -9.95 -7.99 10.42
CA ALA A 120 -10.72 -8.55 11.53
C ALA A 120 -10.97 -10.07 11.34
N ILE A 121 -11.29 -10.50 10.12
CA ILE A 121 -11.41 -11.93 9.79
C ILE A 121 -10.08 -12.65 10.02
N ALA A 122 -8.97 -12.11 9.51
CA ALA A 122 -7.64 -12.70 9.67
C ALA A 122 -7.22 -12.82 11.15
N ALA A 123 -7.61 -11.84 11.99
CA ALA A 123 -7.32 -11.84 13.42
C ALA A 123 -8.05 -12.98 14.18
N LEU A 124 -9.22 -13.41 13.70
CA LEU A 124 -10.01 -14.48 14.31
C LEU A 124 -9.58 -15.89 13.87
N LEU A 125 -8.73 -15.99 12.84
CA LEU A 125 -8.30 -17.29 12.33
C LEU A 125 -7.24 -17.95 13.23
N PRO A 126 -7.35 -19.26 13.49
CA PRO A 126 -6.42 -20.02 14.31
C PRO A 126 -5.04 -20.15 13.67
N GLN A 127 -4.03 -20.58 14.44
CA GLN A 127 -2.68 -20.81 13.94
C GLN A 127 -2.59 -21.91 12.86
N SER A 128 -3.54 -22.83 12.82
CA SER A 128 -3.64 -23.85 11.75
C SER A 128 -3.95 -23.26 10.38
N ALA A 129 -4.47 -22.03 10.32
CA ALA A 129 -4.87 -21.34 9.10
C ALA A 129 -3.84 -20.27 8.64
N ASN A 130 -2.56 -20.45 8.97
CA ASN A 130 -1.50 -19.47 8.66
C ASN A 130 -1.44 -19.08 7.18
N ALA A 131 -1.58 -20.05 6.27
CA ALA A 131 -1.58 -19.77 4.82
C ALA A 131 -2.71 -18.82 4.42
N MET A 132 -3.93 -19.03 4.97
CA MET A 132 -5.08 -18.16 4.70
C MET A 132 -4.86 -16.76 5.26
N VAL A 133 -4.33 -16.66 6.48
CA VAL A 133 -3.99 -15.35 7.09
C VAL A 133 -2.99 -14.59 6.23
N ASN A 134 -1.91 -15.25 5.79
CA ASN A 134 -0.89 -14.62 4.94
C ASN A 134 -1.49 -14.13 3.60
N ILE A 135 -2.35 -14.92 2.96
CA ILE A 135 -3.07 -14.55 1.74
C ILE A 135 -3.93 -13.29 1.98
N ILE A 136 -4.74 -13.29 3.04
CA ILE A 136 -5.63 -12.16 3.35
C ILE A 136 -4.81 -10.90 3.64
N ILE A 137 -3.79 -10.99 4.47
CA ILE A 137 -3.01 -9.81 4.85
C ILE A 137 -2.20 -9.27 3.66
N SER A 138 -1.60 -10.13 2.82
CA SER A 138 -0.91 -9.68 1.60
C SER A 138 -1.86 -8.99 0.62
N PHE A 139 -3.07 -9.51 0.46
CA PHE A 139 -4.12 -8.86 -0.33
C PHE A 139 -4.48 -7.47 0.21
N VAL A 140 -4.68 -7.35 1.53
CA VAL A 140 -4.97 -6.06 2.21
C VAL A 140 -3.81 -5.07 2.03
N CYS A 141 -2.58 -5.50 2.26
CA CYS A 141 -1.39 -4.66 2.08
C CYS A 141 -1.29 -4.11 0.65
N ALA A 142 -1.58 -4.95 -0.35
CA ALA A 142 -1.61 -4.55 -1.76
C ALA A 142 -2.68 -3.49 -2.05
N MET A 143 -3.88 -3.67 -1.52
CA MET A 143 -4.97 -2.69 -1.64
C MET A 143 -4.57 -1.36 -1.00
N GLN A 144 -3.97 -1.39 0.19
CA GLN A 144 -3.48 -0.21 0.90
C GLN A 144 -2.44 0.55 0.08
N VAL A 145 -1.41 -0.14 -0.44
CA VAL A 145 -0.35 0.47 -1.26
C VAL A 145 -0.92 1.15 -2.50
N GLU A 146 -1.82 0.47 -3.23
CA GLU A 146 -2.42 1.01 -4.45
C GLU A 146 -3.36 2.20 -4.15
N THR A 147 -4.05 2.17 -3.03
CA THR A 147 -5.00 3.22 -2.63
C THR A 147 -4.30 4.49 -2.16
N PHE A 148 -3.16 4.38 -1.47
CA PHE A 148 -2.43 5.48 -0.82
C PHE A 148 -1.03 5.70 -1.39
N ARG A 149 -0.92 5.78 -2.71
CA ARG A 149 0.35 5.91 -3.45
C ARG A 149 1.08 7.25 -3.29
N LYS A 150 0.43 8.27 -2.72
CA LYS A 150 0.96 9.63 -2.64
C LYS A 150 0.80 10.22 -1.25
N VAL A 151 1.86 10.89 -0.79
CA VAL A 151 1.83 11.77 0.39
C VAL A 151 2.31 13.15 -0.05
N ARG A 152 1.50 14.18 0.19
CA ARG A 152 1.79 15.57 -0.21
C ARG A 152 2.16 15.73 -1.70
N GLY A 153 1.56 14.93 -2.56
CA GLY A 153 1.83 14.96 -4.01
C GLY A 153 3.06 14.16 -4.46
N SER A 154 3.93 13.74 -3.53
CA SER A 154 5.08 12.88 -3.82
C SER A 154 4.69 11.41 -3.79
N ALA A 155 5.28 10.60 -4.67
CA ALA A 155 5.09 9.15 -4.65
C ALA A 155 5.65 8.60 -3.33
N PHE A 156 4.80 7.91 -2.60
CA PHE A 156 5.12 7.31 -1.31
C PHE A 156 4.61 5.88 -1.28
N ALA A 157 5.53 4.93 -1.12
CA ALA A 157 5.16 3.55 -0.92
C ALA A 157 5.15 3.29 0.59
N THR A 158 3.95 3.18 1.18
CA THR A 158 3.76 2.94 2.63
C THR A 158 4.48 1.70 3.14
N THR A 159 4.90 0.84 2.23
CA THR A 159 5.36 -0.52 2.49
C THR A 159 6.76 -0.81 1.95
N MET A 160 7.35 0.09 1.15
CA MET A 160 8.68 -0.11 0.56
C MET A 160 9.74 0.68 1.33
N CYS A 161 10.26 0.09 2.40
CA CYS A 161 11.30 0.70 3.24
C CYS A 161 12.53 1.14 2.43
N THR A 162 13.01 0.33 1.50
CA THR A 162 14.20 0.62 0.67
C THR A 162 13.99 1.85 -0.23
N GLY A 163 12.84 1.96 -0.88
CA GLY A 163 12.51 3.13 -1.71
C GLY A 163 12.39 4.41 -0.90
N ASN A 164 11.77 4.33 0.26
CA ASN A 164 11.60 5.46 1.17
C ASN A 164 12.94 5.87 1.80
N LEU A 165 13.80 4.91 2.18
CA LEU A 165 15.14 5.18 2.69
C LEU A 165 15.99 5.90 1.63
N ARG A 166 15.99 5.41 0.37
CA ARG A 166 16.67 6.07 -0.74
C ARG A 166 16.21 7.51 -0.91
N SER A 167 14.90 7.72 -1.02
CA SER A 167 14.32 9.06 -1.20
C SER A 167 14.61 9.99 -0.01
N GLY A 168 14.54 9.47 1.20
CA GLY A 168 14.89 10.24 2.41
C GLY A 168 16.37 10.65 2.44
N THR A 169 17.28 9.73 2.10
CA THR A 169 18.71 10.01 2.04
C THR A 169 19.03 11.03 0.93
N GLU A 170 18.38 10.90 -0.24
CA GLU A 170 18.53 11.87 -1.34
C GLU A 170 18.12 13.29 -0.90
N GLN A 171 17.01 13.42 -0.16
CA GLN A 171 16.56 14.73 0.35
C GLN A 171 17.54 15.36 1.35
N LEU A 172 18.27 14.56 2.14
CA LEU A 172 19.28 15.09 3.07
C LEU A 172 20.48 15.74 2.36
N VAL A 173 20.75 15.38 1.12
CA VAL A 173 21.85 15.93 0.32
C VAL A 173 21.43 17.21 -0.42
N ILE A 174 20.15 17.39 -0.67
CA ILE A 174 19.59 18.54 -1.42
C ILE A 174 19.40 19.77 -0.50
N TRP A 175 19.44 19.59 0.83
CA TRP A 175 19.42 20.65 1.85
C TRP A 175 20.82 21.03 2.29
#